data_8314fbd557510492b7caa39a1cb448b3
#
_entry.id   8314fbd557510492b7caa39a1cb448b3
#
_cell.length_a   1.000
_cell.length_b   1.000
_cell.length_c   1.000
_cell.angle_alpha   90.00
_cell.angle_beta   90.00
_cell.angle_gamma   90.00
#
_symmetry.space_group_name_H-M   'P 1'
#
loop_
_entity.id
_entity.type
_entity.pdbx_description
1 polymer ?
#
loop_
_entity_poly.entity_id
_entity_poly.type
_entity_poly.pdbx_seq_one_letter_code
_entity_poly.pdbx_strand_id
1 'polypeptide(L)'
;MTCHTGPLRVGIGGPVGSGKTALMEALCKTFRERYDICAITNDIYTKEDARLLTVAGALPVERIMGVETGGCPHTAIREDASINLAAIATMRKRFPALDIVLVESGGDNLAATFSPELADLTIYVIDVAGGEKIPRKGGPGITRSDLLVVNKIDLAPYVGADLAVMEEDTKRMRGQRPYVFSNVRDGVGVDAIAQFIEQAGGLSSAA
;
A
#
# COMPACT_ATOMS: atom_id res chain seq x y z
N MET A 1 1.32 -5.33 22.75
CA MET A 1 0.00 -5.27 22.09
C MET A 1 -0.50 -3.86 22.25
N THR A 2 -0.37 -3.04 21.23
CA THR A 2 -0.94 -1.68 21.21
C THR A 2 -2.44 -1.86 20.96
N CYS A 3 -3.26 -1.53 21.95
CA CYS A 3 -4.72 -1.51 21.81
C CYS A 3 -5.08 -0.33 20.90
N HIS A 4 -5.20 -0.56 19.59
CA HIS A 4 -5.69 0.45 18.67
C HIS A 4 -7.16 0.74 18.96
N THR A 5 -7.47 1.96 19.36
CA THR A 5 -8.86 2.42 19.62
C THR A 5 -9.59 2.83 18.33
N GLY A 6 -9.30 2.18 17.20
CA GLY A 6 -9.88 2.49 15.89
C GLY A 6 -9.47 1.47 14.84
N PRO A 7 -9.89 1.66 13.57
CA PRO A 7 -9.51 0.78 12.48
C PRO A 7 -7.98 0.77 12.26
N LEU A 8 -7.46 -0.38 11.84
CA LEU A 8 -6.08 -0.49 11.37
C LEU A 8 -5.89 0.36 10.11
N ARG A 9 -4.91 1.26 10.13
CA ARG A 9 -4.59 2.12 8.98
C ARG A 9 -3.35 1.58 8.27
N VAL A 10 -3.52 1.16 7.02
CA VAL A 10 -2.45 0.59 6.19
C VAL A 10 -2.10 1.56 5.07
N GLY A 11 -0.90 2.11 5.09
CA GLY A 11 -0.37 2.97 4.04
C GLY A 11 0.30 2.15 2.94
N ILE A 12 -0.08 2.38 1.68
CA ILE A 12 0.49 1.75 0.48
C ILE A 12 1.21 2.82 -0.32
N GLY A 13 2.54 2.82 -0.28
CA GLY A 13 3.42 3.75 -0.97
C GLY A 13 4.22 3.10 -2.09
N GLY A 14 4.87 3.93 -2.91
CA GLY A 14 5.76 3.47 -3.97
C GLY A 14 5.70 4.33 -5.23
N PRO A 15 6.63 4.14 -6.18
CA PRO A 15 6.68 4.91 -7.42
C PRO A 15 5.42 4.81 -8.27
N VAL A 16 5.22 5.79 -9.14
CA VAL A 16 4.18 5.73 -10.16
C VAL A 16 4.40 4.49 -11.03
N GLY A 17 3.31 3.77 -11.29
CA GLY A 17 3.35 2.56 -12.12
C GLY A 17 3.84 1.29 -11.40
N SER A 18 4.24 1.34 -10.12
CA SER A 18 4.69 0.14 -9.39
C SER A 18 3.60 -0.91 -9.13
N GLY A 19 2.32 -0.53 -9.26
CA GLY A 19 1.16 -1.40 -9.06
C GLY A 19 0.51 -1.26 -7.69
N LYS A 20 0.65 -0.09 -7.03
CA LYS A 20 -0.03 0.21 -5.76
C LYS A 20 -1.56 0.06 -5.86
N THR A 21 -2.17 0.67 -6.87
CA THR A 21 -3.62 0.63 -7.09
C THR A 21 -4.10 -0.79 -7.35
N ALA A 22 -3.34 -1.58 -8.13
CA ALA A 22 -3.63 -2.99 -8.35
C ALA A 22 -3.54 -3.82 -7.06
N LEU A 23 -2.53 -3.53 -6.22
CA LEU A 23 -2.41 -4.17 -4.91
C LEU A 23 -3.56 -3.76 -3.99
N MET A 24 -3.94 -2.49 -3.97
CA MET A 24 -5.08 -2.01 -3.20
C MET A 24 -6.38 -2.70 -3.64
N GLU A 25 -6.61 -2.83 -4.95
CA GLU A 25 -7.74 -3.56 -5.50
C GLU A 25 -7.78 -5.01 -5.02
N ALA A 26 -6.64 -5.72 -5.13
CA ALA A 26 -6.52 -7.11 -4.71
C ALA A 26 -6.78 -7.27 -3.21
N LEU A 27 -6.20 -6.40 -2.37
CA LEU A 27 -6.43 -6.42 -0.92
C LEU A 27 -7.88 -6.09 -0.55
N CYS A 28 -8.50 -5.12 -1.23
CA CYS A 28 -9.92 -4.82 -1.03
C CYS A 28 -10.79 -6.05 -1.29
N LYS A 29 -10.55 -6.75 -2.41
CA LYS A 29 -11.29 -7.97 -2.77
C LYS A 29 -11.04 -9.11 -1.77
N THR A 30 -9.82 -9.23 -1.27
CA THR A 30 -9.45 -10.26 -0.28
C THR A 30 -10.08 -10.01 1.10
N PHE A 31 -10.16 -8.76 1.52
CA PHE A 31 -10.60 -8.42 2.88
C PHE A 31 -12.10 -8.16 3.01
N ARG A 32 -12.78 -7.65 1.99
CA ARG A 32 -14.17 -7.18 2.07
C ARG A 32 -15.19 -8.21 2.56
N GLU A 33 -14.90 -9.50 2.41
CA GLU A 33 -15.79 -10.59 2.87
C GLU A 33 -15.57 -10.94 4.34
N ARG A 34 -14.48 -10.44 4.95
CA ARG A 34 -14.07 -10.79 6.32
C ARG A 34 -13.98 -9.59 7.27
N TYR A 35 -13.79 -8.41 6.72
CA TYR A 35 -13.59 -7.18 7.48
C TYR A 35 -14.41 -6.03 6.91
N ASP A 36 -14.79 -5.11 7.79
CA ASP A 36 -15.37 -3.83 7.39
C ASP A 36 -14.24 -2.88 6.97
N ILE A 37 -14.15 -2.58 5.68
CA ILE A 37 -13.00 -1.87 5.10
C ILE A 37 -13.41 -0.66 4.27
N CYS A 38 -12.51 0.32 4.16
CA CYS A 38 -12.59 1.40 3.19
C CYS A 38 -11.22 1.69 2.55
N ALA A 39 -11.24 2.36 1.40
CA ALA A 39 -10.07 2.75 0.65
C ALA A 39 -10.02 4.27 0.45
N ILE A 40 -8.83 4.86 0.65
CA ILE A 40 -8.54 6.26 0.39
C ILE A 40 -7.38 6.32 -0.59
N THR A 41 -7.55 6.98 -1.73
CA THR A 41 -6.50 7.16 -2.74
C THR A 41 -6.10 8.61 -2.83
N ASN A 42 -4.80 8.86 -2.94
CA ASN A 42 -4.25 10.19 -3.13
C ASN A 42 -3.79 10.37 -4.57
N ASP A 43 -4.24 11.42 -5.22
CA ASP A 43 -3.76 11.82 -6.53
C ASP A 43 -3.54 13.34 -6.56
N ILE A 44 -2.69 13.82 -7.47
CA ILE A 44 -2.33 15.23 -7.55
C ILE A 44 -3.48 16.07 -8.07
N TYR A 45 -4.11 15.65 -9.17
CA TYR A 45 -5.10 16.43 -9.92
C TYR A 45 -6.38 15.68 -10.25
N THR A 46 -6.46 14.38 -9.98
CA THR A 46 -7.57 13.54 -10.41
C THR A 46 -8.03 12.60 -9.30
N LYS A 47 -9.14 11.95 -9.52
CA LYS A 47 -9.62 10.82 -8.69
C LYS A 47 -9.56 9.52 -9.49
N GLU A 48 -8.56 9.40 -10.39
CA GLU A 48 -8.50 8.28 -11.32
C GLU A 48 -8.32 6.95 -10.59
N ASP A 49 -7.46 6.89 -9.57
CA ASP A 49 -7.26 5.67 -8.79
C ASP A 49 -8.53 5.25 -8.04
N ALA A 50 -9.29 6.21 -7.48
CA ALA A 50 -10.60 5.93 -6.88
C ALA A 50 -11.61 5.43 -7.93
N ARG A 51 -11.59 6.01 -9.13
CA ARG A 51 -12.42 5.56 -10.26
C ARG A 51 -12.06 4.15 -10.69
N LEU A 52 -10.77 3.84 -10.80
CA LEU A 52 -10.29 2.50 -11.16
C LEU A 52 -10.77 1.44 -10.16
N LEU A 53 -10.63 1.69 -8.86
CA LEU A 53 -11.12 0.80 -7.80
C LEU A 53 -12.64 0.58 -7.88
N THR A 54 -13.38 1.65 -8.20
CA THR A 54 -14.84 1.58 -8.37
C THR A 54 -15.22 0.73 -9.59
N VAL A 55 -14.60 0.98 -10.73
CA VAL A 55 -14.85 0.23 -11.98
C VAL A 55 -14.46 -1.24 -11.83
N ALA A 56 -13.38 -1.53 -11.12
CA ALA A 56 -12.95 -2.89 -10.83
C ALA A 56 -13.85 -3.63 -9.81
N GLY A 57 -14.84 -2.93 -9.23
CA GLY A 57 -15.71 -3.50 -8.20
C GLY A 57 -14.95 -3.94 -6.96
N ALA A 58 -13.86 -3.22 -6.61
CA ALA A 58 -13.04 -3.54 -5.45
C ALA A 58 -13.84 -3.41 -4.15
N LEU A 59 -14.59 -2.30 -4.03
CA LEU A 59 -15.52 -2.00 -2.93
C LEU A 59 -16.75 -1.25 -3.49
N PRO A 60 -17.85 -1.18 -2.73
CA PRO A 60 -18.92 -0.22 -2.99
C PRO A 60 -18.38 1.23 -3.05
N VAL A 61 -18.91 2.04 -3.98
CA VAL A 61 -18.39 3.39 -4.24
C VAL A 61 -18.34 4.28 -2.99
N GLU A 62 -19.30 4.13 -2.08
CA GLU A 62 -19.36 4.87 -0.83
C GLU A 62 -18.23 4.53 0.16
N ARG A 63 -17.50 3.43 -0.07
CA ARG A 63 -16.33 2.99 0.70
C ARG A 63 -14.99 3.36 0.06
N ILE A 64 -15.04 4.07 -1.06
CA ILE A 64 -13.86 4.56 -1.76
C ILE A 64 -13.87 6.09 -1.73
N MET A 65 -12.77 6.70 -1.31
CA MET A 65 -12.62 8.16 -1.28
C MET A 65 -11.33 8.58 -2.01
N GLY A 66 -11.48 9.34 -3.07
CA GLY A 66 -10.36 10.03 -3.73
C GLY A 66 -10.06 11.36 -3.06
N VAL A 67 -8.80 11.60 -2.74
CA VAL A 67 -8.28 12.85 -2.17
C VAL A 67 -7.39 13.51 -3.21
N GLU A 68 -7.71 14.75 -3.59
CA GLU A 68 -6.88 15.57 -4.47
C GLU A 68 -5.90 16.38 -3.61
N THR A 69 -4.61 16.08 -3.75
CA THR A 69 -3.57 16.68 -2.89
C THR A 69 -3.10 18.05 -3.37
N GLY A 70 -3.44 18.44 -4.60
CA GLY A 70 -3.22 19.79 -5.15
C GLY A 70 -1.77 20.25 -5.27
N GLY A 71 -0.81 19.35 -5.01
CA GLY A 71 0.60 19.69 -4.97
C GLY A 71 1.46 18.43 -4.86
N CYS A 72 2.47 18.47 -4.00
CA CYS A 72 3.35 17.32 -3.79
C CYS A 72 2.64 16.21 -2.99
N PRO A 73 2.44 14.99 -3.57
CA PRO A 73 1.75 13.88 -2.89
C PRO A 73 2.45 13.44 -1.60
N HIS A 74 3.76 13.67 -1.50
CA HIS A 74 4.54 13.33 -0.32
C HIS A 74 4.13 14.15 0.89
N THR A 75 3.79 15.43 0.69
CA THR A 75 3.32 16.30 1.76
C THR A 75 2.07 15.74 2.40
N ALA A 76 1.10 15.29 1.61
CA ALA A 76 -0.19 14.79 2.09
C ALA A 76 -0.10 13.50 2.91
N ILE A 77 0.98 12.74 2.80
CA ILE A 77 1.15 11.49 3.56
C ILE A 77 2.17 11.62 4.71
N ARG A 78 2.93 12.71 4.77
CA ARG A 78 4.02 12.86 5.75
C ARG A 78 4.05 14.20 6.46
N GLU A 79 4.33 15.32 5.74
CA GLU A 79 4.56 16.63 6.37
C GLU A 79 3.26 17.29 6.83
N ASP A 80 2.19 17.15 6.05
CA ASP A 80 0.85 17.63 6.38
C ASP A 80 -0.20 16.58 6.00
N ALA A 81 -0.38 15.61 6.87
CA ALA A 81 -1.35 14.55 6.68
C ALA A 81 -2.81 14.97 6.95
N SER A 82 -3.08 16.25 7.23
CA SER A 82 -4.39 16.75 7.68
C SER A 82 -5.54 16.37 6.74
N ILE A 83 -5.32 16.47 5.42
CA ILE A 83 -6.34 16.14 4.42
C ILE A 83 -6.72 14.65 4.46
N ASN A 84 -5.75 13.76 4.62
CA ASN A 84 -5.98 12.33 4.75
C ASN A 84 -6.57 11.94 6.10
N LEU A 85 -6.14 12.59 7.18
CA LEU A 85 -6.73 12.40 8.51
C LEU A 85 -8.21 12.83 8.52
N ALA A 86 -8.55 13.92 7.84
CA ALA A 86 -9.93 14.36 7.67
C ALA A 86 -10.76 13.36 6.83
N ALA A 87 -10.17 12.80 5.78
CA ALA A 87 -10.77 11.73 4.98
C ALA A 87 -11.06 10.49 5.83
N ILE A 88 -10.07 10.02 6.62
CA ILE A 88 -10.25 8.90 7.56
C ILE A 88 -11.35 9.19 8.57
N ALA A 89 -11.35 10.38 9.17
CA ALA A 89 -12.38 10.78 10.13
C ALA A 89 -13.79 10.78 9.51
N THR A 90 -13.91 11.23 8.27
CA THR A 90 -15.16 11.18 7.50
C THR A 90 -15.63 9.76 7.27
N MET A 91 -14.72 8.84 6.85
CA MET A 91 -15.06 7.43 6.64
C MET A 91 -15.43 6.74 7.94
N ARG A 92 -14.71 6.98 9.05
CA ARG A 92 -15.04 6.46 10.37
C ARG A 92 -16.41 6.93 10.88
N LYS A 93 -16.77 8.18 10.61
CA LYS A 93 -18.10 8.71 10.97
C LYS A 93 -19.21 8.04 10.15
N ARG A 94 -18.93 7.76 8.88
CA ARG A 94 -19.87 7.11 7.95
C ARG A 94 -20.02 5.62 8.22
N PHE A 95 -18.92 4.97 8.60
CA PHE A 95 -18.83 3.53 8.88
C PHE A 95 -18.18 3.31 10.26
N PRO A 96 -18.96 3.35 11.34
CA PRO A 96 -18.41 3.26 12.72
C PRO A 96 -17.75 1.93 13.07
N ALA A 97 -18.05 0.86 12.32
CA ALA A 97 -17.54 -0.49 12.55
C ALA A 97 -16.29 -0.83 11.73
N LEU A 98 -15.64 0.16 11.08
CA LEU A 98 -14.44 -0.08 10.25
C LEU A 98 -13.35 -0.82 11.02
N ASP A 99 -12.88 -1.92 10.43
CA ASP A 99 -11.73 -2.70 10.88
C ASP A 99 -10.44 -2.22 10.22
N ILE A 100 -10.48 -1.88 8.91
CA ILE A 100 -9.31 -1.50 8.12
C ILE A 100 -9.58 -0.26 7.28
N VAL A 101 -8.61 0.64 7.24
CA VAL A 101 -8.53 1.76 6.28
C VAL A 101 -7.26 1.57 5.45
N LEU A 102 -7.41 1.35 4.15
CA LEU A 102 -6.29 1.34 3.21
C LEU A 102 -6.09 2.76 2.66
N VAL A 103 -4.84 3.26 2.69
CA VAL A 103 -4.49 4.60 2.19
C VAL A 103 -3.38 4.48 1.15
N GLU A 104 -3.67 4.81 -0.10
CA GLU A 104 -2.69 4.83 -1.19
C GLU A 104 -2.03 6.20 -1.33
N SER A 105 -0.69 6.23 -1.51
CA SER A 105 0.03 7.45 -1.85
C SER A 105 -0.04 7.77 -3.34
N GLY A 106 0.06 9.04 -3.69
CA GLY A 106 0.01 9.51 -5.08
C GLY A 106 1.27 9.27 -5.92
N GLY A 107 2.08 8.28 -5.58
CA GLY A 107 3.33 7.95 -6.28
C GLY A 107 4.54 8.78 -5.82
N ASP A 108 5.66 8.13 -5.65
CA ASP A 108 6.87 8.73 -5.10
C ASP A 108 8.15 8.20 -5.78
N ASN A 109 9.32 8.67 -5.32
CA ASN A 109 10.64 8.34 -5.86
C ASN A 109 11.54 7.62 -4.85
N LEU A 110 11.03 6.70 -4.07
CA LEU A 110 11.70 5.92 -3.02
C LEU A 110 11.93 6.70 -1.70
N ALA A 111 11.60 7.97 -1.64
CA ALA A 111 11.86 8.82 -0.47
C ALA A 111 10.66 8.93 0.48
N ALA A 112 9.44 8.72 0.00
CA ALA A 112 8.25 8.91 0.81
C ALA A 112 8.05 7.80 1.83
N THR A 113 7.62 8.22 3.01
CA THR A 113 7.14 7.35 4.08
C THR A 113 5.90 7.97 4.66
N PHE A 114 4.96 7.16 5.10
CA PHE A 114 3.77 7.65 5.79
C PHE A 114 4.13 8.21 7.16
N SER A 115 3.44 9.28 7.57
CA SER A 115 3.46 9.75 8.96
C SER A 115 2.89 8.66 9.88
N PRO A 116 3.48 8.43 11.06
CA PRO A 116 2.91 7.51 12.06
C PRO A 116 1.50 7.89 12.52
N GLU A 117 1.12 9.16 12.35
CA GLU A 117 -0.25 9.62 12.61
C GLU A 117 -1.24 9.14 11.56
N LEU A 118 -0.78 8.85 10.35
CA LEU A 118 -1.63 8.48 9.22
C LEU A 118 -1.71 6.96 9.03
N ALA A 119 -0.62 6.23 9.22
CA ALA A 119 -0.57 4.80 9.00
C ALA A 119 0.07 4.07 10.19
N ASP A 120 -0.59 2.98 10.61
CA ASP A 120 -0.11 2.07 11.65
C ASP A 120 0.84 1.02 11.07
N LEU A 121 0.58 0.62 9.81
CA LEU A 121 1.44 -0.24 8.99
C LEU A 121 1.72 0.41 7.65
N THR A 122 2.92 0.21 7.13
CA THR A 122 3.37 0.75 5.85
C THR A 122 3.83 -0.37 4.92
N ILE A 123 3.24 -0.41 3.73
CA ILE A 123 3.65 -1.29 2.62
C ILE A 123 4.27 -0.41 1.54
N TYR A 124 5.46 -0.79 1.10
CA TYR A 124 6.11 -0.07 0.01
C TYR A 124 6.24 -0.97 -1.21
N VAL A 125 5.72 -0.51 -2.35
CA VAL A 125 5.66 -1.30 -3.59
C VAL A 125 6.66 -0.74 -4.58
N ILE A 126 7.62 -1.56 -4.98
CA ILE A 126 8.48 -1.33 -6.15
C ILE A 126 8.17 -2.40 -7.20
N ASP A 127 8.69 -2.25 -8.42
CA ASP A 127 8.52 -3.27 -9.46
C ASP A 127 9.83 -3.53 -10.22
N VAL A 128 9.88 -4.69 -10.90
CA VAL A 128 11.07 -5.10 -11.64
C VAL A 128 11.36 -4.24 -12.87
N ALA A 129 10.33 -3.58 -13.44
CA ALA A 129 10.50 -2.71 -14.61
C ALA A 129 11.23 -1.41 -14.27
N GLY A 130 11.26 -1.01 -12.98
CA GLY A 130 12.11 0.07 -12.49
C GLY A 130 13.62 -0.25 -12.55
N GLY A 131 13.96 -1.50 -12.83
CA GLY A 131 15.32 -2.04 -12.97
C GLY A 131 15.81 -2.79 -11.72
N GLU A 132 16.64 -3.82 -11.95
CA GLU A 132 17.13 -4.70 -10.89
C GLU A 132 17.89 -3.98 -9.76
N LYS A 133 18.40 -2.75 -10.06
CA LYS A 133 19.17 -1.94 -9.10
C LYS A 133 18.31 -1.18 -8.08
N ILE A 134 16.98 -1.19 -8.22
CA ILE A 134 16.09 -0.44 -7.34
C ILE A 134 16.26 -0.83 -5.87
N PRO A 135 16.27 -2.12 -5.48
CA PRO A 135 16.47 -2.47 -4.07
C PRO A 135 17.76 -1.91 -3.48
N ARG A 136 18.90 -2.02 -4.20
CA ARG A 136 20.21 -1.56 -3.72
C ARG A 136 20.35 -0.04 -3.65
N LYS A 137 19.53 0.73 -4.38
CA LYS A 137 19.49 2.19 -4.24
C LYS A 137 18.99 2.60 -2.85
N GLY A 138 18.21 1.77 -2.20
CA GLY A 138 17.68 2.03 -0.89
C GLY A 138 16.67 3.18 -0.89
N GLY A 139 16.67 3.94 0.18
CA GLY A 139 15.70 4.98 0.45
C GLY A 139 14.73 4.55 1.55
N PRO A 140 14.09 5.53 2.23
CA PRO A 140 13.24 5.23 3.38
C PRO A 140 12.08 4.30 3.07
N GLY A 141 11.48 4.38 1.89
CA GLY A 141 10.42 3.47 1.46
C GLY A 141 10.87 2.01 1.46
N ILE A 142 12.08 1.74 0.92
CA ILE A 142 12.63 0.39 0.87
C ILE A 142 13.10 -0.09 2.25
N THR A 143 13.83 0.76 2.98
CA THR A 143 14.55 0.34 4.20
C THR A 143 13.72 0.39 5.47
N ARG A 144 12.64 1.20 5.52
CA ARG A 144 11.87 1.48 6.74
C ARG A 144 10.42 1.00 6.72
N SER A 145 9.83 0.77 5.52
CA SER A 145 8.47 0.21 5.45
C SER A 145 8.37 -1.11 6.23
N ASP A 146 7.21 -1.40 6.78
CA ASP A 146 6.98 -2.64 7.51
C ASP A 146 7.04 -3.84 6.57
N LEU A 147 6.48 -3.71 5.36
CA LEU A 147 6.61 -4.70 4.29
C LEU A 147 7.09 -4.03 3.00
N LEU A 148 8.07 -4.64 2.31
CA LEU A 148 8.42 -4.31 0.93
C LEU A 148 7.81 -5.32 -0.02
N VAL A 149 7.16 -4.82 -1.08
CA VAL A 149 6.63 -5.64 -2.18
C VAL A 149 7.44 -5.35 -3.43
N VAL A 150 8.05 -6.40 -4.01
CA VAL A 150 8.72 -6.36 -5.32
C VAL A 150 7.76 -6.96 -6.34
N ASN A 151 7.04 -6.11 -7.06
CA ASN A 151 5.93 -6.49 -7.92
C ASN A 151 6.36 -6.74 -9.37
N LYS A 152 5.43 -7.31 -10.16
CA LYS A 152 5.57 -7.58 -11.60
C LYS A 152 6.74 -8.52 -11.94
N ILE A 153 6.97 -9.51 -11.09
CA ILE A 153 8.07 -10.48 -11.28
C ILE A 153 8.00 -11.23 -12.63
N ASP A 154 6.82 -11.35 -13.21
CA ASP A 154 6.56 -11.88 -14.54
C ASP A 154 7.26 -11.07 -15.65
N LEU A 155 7.50 -9.77 -15.44
CA LEU A 155 8.18 -8.91 -16.40
C LEU A 155 9.71 -9.01 -16.34
N ALA A 156 10.29 -9.65 -15.32
CA ALA A 156 11.74 -9.72 -15.13
C ALA A 156 12.51 -10.17 -16.38
N PRO A 157 12.09 -11.24 -17.11
CA PRO A 157 12.78 -11.67 -18.33
C PRO A 157 12.74 -10.63 -19.46
N TYR A 158 11.68 -9.81 -19.52
CA TYR A 158 11.47 -8.82 -20.59
C TYR A 158 12.22 -7.51 -20.35
N VAL A 159 12.54 -7.20 -19.10
CA VAL A 159 13.26 -5.97 -18.73
C VAL A 159 14.72 -6.25 -18.36
N GLY A 160 15.18 -7.50 -18.48
CA GLY A 160 16.54 -7.88 -18.17
C GLY A 160 16.88 -7.78 -16.67
N ALA A 161 15.90 -7.97 -15.80
CA ALA A 161 16.09 -7.95 -14.35
C ALA A 161 16.35 -9.37 -13.84
N ASP A 162 17.38 -9.54 -13.03
CA ASP A 162 17.66 -10.79 -12.31
C ASP A 162 17.00 -10.76 -10.93
N LEU A 163 16.02 -11.63 -10.73
CA LEU A 163 15.29 -11.72 -9.46
C LEU A 163 16.17 -12.16 -8.29
N ALA A 164 17.19 -13.00 -8.54
CA ALA A 164 18.11 -13.44 -7.50
C ALA A 164 18.98 -12.26 -7.01
N VAL A 165 19.45 -11.43 -7.93
CA VAL A 165 20.18 -10.20 -7.61
C VAL A 165 19.30 -9.23 -6.83
N MET A 166 18.04 -9.04 -7.27
CA MET A 166 17.10 -8.18 -6.57
C MET A 166 16.79 -8.69 -5.16
N GLU A 167 16.69 -10.00 -4.99
CA GLU A 167 16.43 -10.61 -3.68
C GLU A 167 17.62 -10.42 -2.73
N GLU A 168 18.84 -10.65 -3.20
CA GLU A 168 20.06 -10.44 -2.41
C GLU A 168 20.19 -8.97 -1.97
N ASP A 169 19.99 -8.04 -2.90
CA ASP A 169 19.99 -6.61 -2.62
C ASP A 169 18.90 -6.23 -1.61
N THR A 170 17.69 -6.81 -1.75
CA THR A 170 16.58 -6.60 -0.82
C THR A 170 16.94 -7.07 0.58
N LYS A 171 17.48 -8.28 0.72
CA LYS A 171 17.95 -8.84 2.01
C LYS A 171 18.99 -7.94 2.65
N ARG A 172 19.96 -7.48 1.86
CA ARG A 172 21.02 -6.59 2.34
C ARG A 172 20.47 -5.26 2.86
N MET A 173 19.51 -4.65 2.14
CA MET A 173 18.96 -3.34 2.50
C MET A 173 17.92 -3.39 3.63
N ARG A 174 17.21 -4.50 3.78
CA ARG A 174 16.14 -4.63 4.77
C ARG A 174 16.55 -5.37 6.04
N GLY A 175 17.64 -6.15 6.00
CA GLY A 175 18.03 -7.01 7.12
C GLY A 175 16.94 -8.04 7.42
N GLN A 176 16.35 -7.98 8.61
CA GLN A 176 15.28 -8.91 9.04
C GLN A 176 13.87 -8.44 8.69
N ARG A 177 13.71 -7.27 8.05
CA ARG A 177 12.38 -6.76 7.70
C ARG A 177 11.77 -7.57 6.54
N PRO A 178 10.49 -7.92 6.62
CA PRO A 178 9.84 -8.78 5.64
C PRO A 178 9.72 -8.12 4.27
N TYR A 179 9.75 -8.96 3.24
CA TYR A 179 9.52 -8.59 1.85
C TYR A 179 8.79 -9.72 1.11
N VAL A 180 8.08 -9.37 0.04
CA VAL A 180 7.36 -10.32 -0.81
C VAL A 180 7.66 -9.99 -2.27
N PHE A 181 8.03 -11.01 -3.05
CA PHE A 181 8.06 -10.94 -4.51
C PHE A 181 6.67 -11.32 -5.03
N SER A 182 6.10 -10.50 -5.92
CA SER A 182 4.70 -10.64 -6.32
C SER A 182 4.48 -10.41 -7.82
N ASN A 183 3.41 -11.02 -8.31
CA ASN A 183 2.71 -10.61 -9.51
C ASN A 183 1.24 -10.39 -9.11
N VAL A 184 0.96 -9.20 -8.65
CA VAL A 184 -0.37 -8.82 -8.12
C VAL A 184 -1.47 -9.04 -9.16
N ARG A 185 -1.17 -8.81 -10.44
CA ARG A 185 -2.11 -9.01 -11.54
C ARG A 185 -2.65 -10.44 -11.59
N ASP A 186 -1.79 -11.41 -11.36
CA ASP A 186 -2.13 -12.84 -11.41
C ASP A 186 -2.34 -13.44 -10.02
N GLY A 187 -2.42 -12.60 -8.97
CA GLY A 187 -2.69 -13.00 -7.59
C GLY A 187 -1.46 -13.53 -6.84
N VAL A 188 -0.30 -13.64 -7.49
CA VAL A 188 0.92 -14.18 -6.85
C VAL A 188 1.40 -13.24 -5.75
N GLY A 189 1.53 -13.78 -4.52
CA GLY A 189 2.01 -13.05 -3.35
C GLY A 189 0.95 -12.23 -2.62
N VAL A 190 -0.27 -12.09 -3.16
CA VAL A 190 -1.34 -11.30 -2.51
C VAL A 190 -1.72 -11.88 -1.16
N ASP A 191 -1.88 -13.20 -1.05
CA ASP A 191 -2.22 -13.86 0.22
C ASP A 191 -1.13 -13.64 1.29
N ALA A 192 0.14 -13.70 0.91
CA ALA A 192 1.25 -13.44 1.84
C ALA A 192 1.23 -11.97 2.35
N ILE A 193 0.88 -11.02 1.48
CA ILE A 193 0.73 -9.61 1.85
C ILE A 193 -0.48 -9.43 2.79
N ALA A 194 -1.61 -10.07 2.48
CA ALA A 194 -2.80 -10.03 3.31
C ALA A 194 -2.55 -10.63 4.71
N GLN A 195 -1.91 -11.80 4.78
CA GLN A 195 -1.51 -12.44 6.04
C GLN A 195 -0.58 -11.54 6.87
N PHE A 196 0.38 -10.87 6.22
CA PHE A 196 1.25 -9.91 6.91
C PHE A 196 0.43 -8.79 7.56
N ILE A 197 -0.52 -8.20 6.83
CA ILE A 197 -1.39 -7.13 7.36
C ILE A 197 -2.19 -7.63 8.57
N GLU A 198 -2.76 -8.83 8.48
CA GLU A 198 -3.54 -9.42 9.57
C GLU A 198 -2.68 -9.67 10.82
N GLN A 199 -1.51 -10.28 10.64
CA GLN A 199 -0.61 -10.62 11.75
C GLN A 199 -0.01 -9.37 12.40
N ALA A 200 0.55 -8.47 11.59
CA ALA A 200 1.19 -7.25 12.08
C ALA A 200 0.18 -6.25 12.64
N GLY A 201 -1.04 -6.20 12.06
CA GLY A 201 -2.14 -5.37 12.52
C GLY A 201 -2.90 -5.93 13.72
N GLY A 202 -2.61 -7.17 14.12
CA GLY A 202 -3.33 -7.82 15.23
C GLY A 202 -4.81 -8.08 14.94
N LEU A 203 -5.18 -8.22 13.67
CA LEU A 203 -6.54 -8.57 13.28
C LEU A 203 -6.78 -10.04 13.62
N SER A 204 -7.80 -10.30 14.41
CA SER A 204 -8.24 -11.68 14.63
C SER A 204 -8.86 -12.20 13.35
N SER A 205 -8.35 -13.31 12.81
CA SER A 205 -9.11 -14.05 11.81
C SER A 205 -10.48 -14.36 12.41
N ALA A 206 -11.55 -13.82 11.84
CA ALA A 206 -12.89 -14.27 12.17
C ALA A 206 -12.92 -15.78 11.92
N ALA A 207 -13.09 -16.55 13.00
CA ALA A 207 -13.16 -18.00 12.96
C ALA A 207 -14.44 -18.46 12.25
#